data_897e9c99fc17b9422be452556a112d26
#
_entry.id   897e9c99fc17b9422be452556a112d26
#
_cell.length_a   1.000
_cell.length_b   1.000
_cell.length_c   1.000
_cell.angle_alpha   90.00
_cell.angle_beta   90.00
_cell.angle_gamma   90.00
#
_symmetry.space_group_name_H-M   'P 1'
#
loop_
_entity.id
_entity.type
_entity.pdbx_description
1 polymer ?
#
loop_
_entity_poly.entity_id
_entity_poly.type
_entity_poly.pdbx_seq_one_letter_code
_entity_poly.pdbx_strand_id
1 'polypeptide(L)'
;MAERQHGRAGGTVLAAGFMACVCLTTSGCQSSGAAADDRRPAADPLPALRQAAAALVAAGTSKAITSMEMATGGTRVTIRGEGVYDYTRAVGRLKVLLPQDPAGRTERRPITELLAPGALYMKNRGAGVPADKWVRVDTATLTDGNLVTGGATDPLAAAEVLLGTRTATYVGRTEVGGAPVRHYRGTADLAEAAKKASPGGKASLEAAAKGFATSEVPFDVFLDDEGRVRKIRHRFSFVNGSQKATVAVASTTLLYDFGTPADVRLPPAGDIYAGRIAEE
;
A
#
# COMPACT_ATOMS: atom_id res chain seq x y z
N MET A 1 -19.51 -43.47 55.44
CA MET A 1 -20.86 -43.37 56.05
C MET A 1 -21.76 -42.98 54.91
N ALA A 2 -22.41 -43.94 54.39
CA ALA A 2 -23.71 -44.48 54.64
C ALA A 2 -24.74 -43.50 54.05
N GLU A 3 -25.67 -43.88 53.28
CA GLU A 3 -26.36 -45.08 52.82
C GLU A 3 -27.68 -44.59 52.24
N ARG A 4 -28.09 -45.17 51.12
CA ARG A 4 -29.35 -45.87 50.88
C ARG A 4 -30.64 -45.03 50.94
N GLN A 5 -31.71 -45.28 50.24
CA GLN A 5 -32.16 -46.39 49.37
C GLN A 5 -33.61 -46.09 48.91
N HIS A 6 -34.01 -46.68 47.79
CA HIS A 6 -35.31 -47.32 47.47
C HIS A 6 -36.55 -46.45 47.41
N GLY A 7 -37.50 -46.65 46.53
CA GLY A 7 -38.05 -47.80 45.85
C GLY A 7 -39.17 -47.41 44.88
N ARG A 8 -39.37 -48.18 43.84
CA ARG A 8 -40.49 -49.15 43.54
C ARG A 8 -41.86 -48.53 43.63
N ALA A 9 -42.78 -48.68 42.74
CA ALA A 9 -43.24 -49.59 41.72
C ALA A 9 -44.53 -48.96 41.18
N GLY A 10 -44.95 -49.09 40.00
CA GLY A 10 -45.65 -50.21 39.40
C GLY A 10 -46.99 -49.76 38.87
N GLY A 11 -47.38 -50.18 37.70
CA GLY A 11 -48.78 -50.07 37.25
C GLY A 11 -48.99 -50.10 35.75
N THR A 12 -49.14 -51.30 35.24
CA THR A 12 -49.50 -51.62 33.86
C THR A 12 -51.01 -51.35 33.64
N VAL A 13 -51.38 -50.75 32.48
CA VAL A 13 -52.66 -51.11 31.78
C VAL A 13 -52.48 -50.87 30.29
N LEU A 14 -52.77 -51.91 29.53
CA LEU A 14 -52.92 -52.00 28.08
C LEU A 14 -54.16 -51.26 27.57
N ALA A 15 -54.08 -50.56 26.45
CA ALA A 15 -55.18 -50.41 25.51
C ALA A 15 -54.62 -50.21 24.08
N ALA A 16 -55.00 -51.15 23.23
CA ALA A 16 -54.74 -51.18 21.81
C ALA A 16 -55.63 -50.18 21.05
N GLY A 17 -55.09 -49.51 20.08
CA GLY A 17 -55.84 -48.67 19.14
C GLY A 17 -55.04 -48.50 17.85
N PHE A 18 -55.40 -49.27 16.83
CA PHE A 18 -54.95 -49.15 15.42
C PHE A 18 -55.40 -47.82 14.88
N MET A 19 -54.52 -47.04 14.26
CA MET A 19 -54.88 -46.32 13.00
C MET A 19 -53.69 -45.73 12.29
N ALA A 20 -53.56 -46.18 11.08
CA ALA A 20 -53.09 -45.54 9.85
C ALA A 20 -51.75 -44.77 9.81
N CYS A 21 -50.82 -45.36 9.12
CA CYS A 21 -49.65 -44.75 8.50
C CYS A 21 -50.02 -43.54 7.64
N VAL A 22 -49.40 -42.40 7.93
CA VAL A 22 -49.01 -41.40 6.90
C VAL A 22 -47.54 -41.10 7.14
N CYS A 23 -46.70 -41.69 6.29
CA CYS A 23 -45.30 -41.37 6.21
C CYS A 23 -45.15 -40.01 5.55
N LEU A 24 -45.03 -38.95 6.33
CA LEU A 24 -44.46 -37.67 5.90
C LEU A 24 -42.96 -37.75 6.17
N THR A 25 -42.24 -38.11 5.12
CA THR A 25 -40.78 -37.94 5.09
C THR A 25 -40.46 -36.43 5.04
N THR A 26 -40.33 -35.83 6.20
CA THR A 26 -39.66 -34.53 6.29
C THR A 26 -38.18 -34.77 6.00
N SER A 27 -37.77 -34.57 4.75
CA SER A 27 -36.38 -34.38 4.39
C SER A 27 -35.87 -33.17 5.14
N GLY A 28 -35.25 -33.40 6.29
CA GLY A 28 -34.45 -32.42 7.00
C GLY A 28 -33.30 -32.04 6.08
N CYS A 29 -33.44 -30.90 5.39
CA CYS A 29 -32.28 -30.20 4.85
C CYS A 29 -31.44 -29.78 6.03
N GLN A 30 -30.49 -30.61 6.41
CA GLN A 30 -29.29 -30.11 7.09
C GLN A 30 -28.68 -29.11 6.16
N SER A 31 -28.98 -27.84 6.37
CA SER A 31 -28.15 -26.77 5.87
C SER A 31 -26.80 -26.88 6.59
N SER A 32 -25.95 -27.76 6.08
CA SER A 32 -24.51 -27.60 6.27
C SER A 32 -24.23 -26.17 5.81
N GLY A 33 -23.92 -25.29 6.76
CA GLY A 33 -23.36 -24.00 6.51
C GLY A 33 -21.99 -24.20 5.84
N ALA A 34 -22.00 -24.67 4.59
CA ALA A 34 -20.90 -24.48 3.71
C ALA A 34 -20.73 -22.96 3.62
N ALA A 35 -19.62 -22.46 4.17
CA ALA A 35 -19.15 -21.14 3.84
C ALA A 35 -19.38 -20.98 2.34
N ALA A 36 -20.25 -20.04 1.95
CA ALA A 36 -20.53 -19.75 0.56
C ALA A 36 -19.16 -19.42 -0.03
N ASP A 37 -18.68 -20.40 -0.77
CA ASP A 37 -17.46 -20.30 -1.53
C ASP A 37 -17.66 -19.08 -2.44
N ASP A 38 -16.91 -18.03 -2.20
CA ASP A 38 -16.95 -16.74 -2.91
C ASP A 38 -16.41 -16.90 -4.36
N ARG A 39 -16.71 -18.07 -4.94
CA ARG A 39 -16.45 -18.45 -6.35
C ARG A 39 -17.53 -17.89 -7.29
N ARG A 40 -17.86 -16.60 -7.15
CA ARG A 40 -18.26 -15.87 -8.35
C ARG A 40 -17.06 -15.88 -9.30
N PRO A 41 -17.26 -16.15 -10.62
CA PRO A 41 -16.20 -15.93 -11.58
C PRO A 41 -15.63 -14.55 -11.27
N ALA A 42 -14.37 -14.50 -10.87
CA ALA A 42 -13.77 -13.27 -10.43
C ALA A 42 -13.90 -12.29 -11.60
N ALA A 43 -14.70 -11.24 -11.42
CA ALA A 43 -14.76 -10.16 -12.39
C ALA A 43 -13.32 -9.75 -12.69
N ASP A 44 -13.01 -9.51 -13.97
CA ASP A 44 -11.66 -9.08 -14.37
C ASP A 44 -11.15 -8.01 -13.39
N PRO A 45 -10.04 -8.25 -12.66
CA PRO A 45 -9.54 -7.30 -11.67
C PRO A 45 -8.94 -6.04 -12.30
N LEU A 46 -8.61 -6.07 -13.60
CA LEU A 46 -7.91 -4.98 -14.28
C LEU A 46 -8.64 -3.63 -14.22
N PRO A 47 -9.97 -3.54 -14.45
CA PRO A 47 -10.69 -2.28 -14.34
C PRO A 47 -10.60 -1.65 -12.96
N ALA A 48 -10.82 -2.44 -11.89
CA ALA A 48 -10.76 -1.96 -10.52
C ALA A 48 -9.36 -1.42 -10.17
N LEU A 49 -8.30 -2.13 -10.58
CA LEU A 49 -6.93 -1.71 -10.34
C LEU A 49 -6.57 -0.42 -11.07
N ARG A 50 -7.01 -0.28 -12.34
CA ARG A 50 -6.76 0.92 -13.13
C ARG A 50 -7.56 2.14 -12.65
N GLN A 51 -8.63 1.94 -11.91
CA GLN A 51 -9.42 3.02 -11.31
C GLN A 51 -8.93 3.44 -9.92
N ALA A 52 -8.00 2.70 -9.32
CA ALA A 52 -7.58 2.91 -7.94
C ALA A 52 -6.97 4.32 -7.69
N ALA A 53 -6.21 4.86 -8.64
CA ALA A 53 -5.69 6.23 -8.56
C ALA A 53 -6.82 7.27 -8.59
N ALA A 54 -7.81 7.09 -9.47
CA ALA A 54 -8.98 7.97 -9.54
C ALA A 54 -9.83 7.88 -8.25
N ALA A 55 -9.95 6.70 -7.65
CA ALA A 55 -10.63 6.52 -6.37
C ALA A 55 -9.94 7.29 -5.23
N LEU A 56 -8.61 7.36 -5.23
CA LEU A 56 -7.86 8.20 -4.29
C LEU A 56 -8.12 9.70 -4.51
N VAL A 57 -8.11 10.15 -5.77
CA VAL A 57 -8.43 11.55 -6.10
C VAL A 57 -9.85 11.90 -5.62
N ALA A 58 -10.83 11.01 -5.83
CA ALA A 58 -12.20 11.19 -5.35
C ALA A 58 -12.29 11.21 -3.81
N ALA A 59 -11.41 10.49 -3.10
CA ALA A 59 -11.35 10.49 -1.65
C ALA A 59 -10.77 11.80 -1.07
N GLY A 60 -10.12 12.62 -1.90
CA GLY A 60 -9.59 13.93 -1.55
C GLY A 60 -8.27 13.87 -0.79
N THR A 61 -8.27 13.37 0.42
CA THR A 61 -7.09 13.35 1.30
C THR A 61 -6.97 12.05 2.09
N SER A 62 -5.78 11.75 2.59
CA SER A 62 -5.56 10.68 3.57
C SER A 62 -4.33 10.92 4.44
N LYS A 63 -4.21 10.15 5.52
CA LYS A 63 -2.90 9.88 6.13
C LYS A 63 -2.18 8.78 5.37
N ALA A 64 -0.85 8.84 5.39
CA ALA A 64 0.01 7.87 4.75
C ALA A 64 1.13 7.41 5.69
N ILE A 65 1.42 6.10 5.67
CA ILE A 65 2.64 5.52 6.22
C ILE A 65 3.36 4.83 5.08
N THR A 66 4.64 5.14 4.90
CA THR A 66 5.49 4.50 3.91
C THR A 66 6.60 3.71 4.59
N SER A 67 6.98 2.60 3.98
CA SER A 67 8.13 1.80 4.40
C SER A 67 8.86 1.30 3.18
N MET A 68 10.15 1.62 3.09
CA MET A 68 11.01 1.21 1.99
C MET A 68 12.11 0.32 2.53
N GLU A 69 12.16 -0.92 2.07
CA GLU A 69 13.19 -1.89 2.40
C GLU A 69 14.11 -2.05 1.20
N MET A 70 15.39 -1.76 1.38
CA MET A 70 16.44 -1.94 0.37
C MET A 70 17.39 -3.04 0.81
N ALA A 71 17.73 -3.94 -0.10
CA ALA A 71 18.65 -5.04 0.14
C ALA A 71 19.73 -5.09 -0.94
N THR A 72 20.99 -5.11 -0.52
CA THR A 72 22.17 -5.27 -1.39
C THR A 72 23.31 -5.96 -0.61
N GLY A 73 23.99 -6.92 -1.23
CA GLY A 73 25.19 -7.54 -0.66
C GLY A 73 25.06 -8.07 0.77
N GLY A 74 23.87 -8.56 1.16
CA GLY A 74 23.61 -9.04 2.53
C GLY A 74 23.19 -7.95 3.53
N THR A 75 23.28 -6.67 3.17
CA THR A 75 22.83 -5.56 4.00
C THR A 75 21.37 -5.23 3.68
N ARG A 76 20.57 -5.00 4.74
CA ARG A 76 19.18 -4.54 4.61
C ARG A 76 19.02 -3.22 5.36
N VAL A 77 18.39 -2.25 4.68
CA VAL A 77 18.09 -0.94 5.23
C VAL A 77 16.58 -0.71 5.12
N THR A 78 15.97 -0.16 6.16
CA THR A 78 14.55 0.21 6.16
C THR A 78 14.41 1.71 6.45
N ILE A 79 13.75 2.43 5.54
CA ILE A 79 13.37 3.83 5.68
C ILE A 79 11.87 3.88 5.92
N ARG A 80 11.42 4.75 6.82
CA ARG A 80 10.00 4.93 7.14
C ARG A 80 9.60 6.37 7.01
N GLY A 81 8.39 6.60 6.49
CA GLY A 81 7.78 7.91 6.39
C GLY A 81 6.34 7.88 6.91
N GLU A 82 5.90 8.99 7.46
CA GLU A 82 4.51 9.18 7.88
C GLU A 82 4.05 10.61 7.58
N GLY A 83 2.79 10.79 7.25
CA GLY A 83 2.26 12.12 6.99
C GLY A 83 0.88 12.15 6.39
N VAL A 84 0.61 13.18 5.60
CA VAL A 84 -0.68 13.43 4.96
C VAL A 84 -0.50 13.72 3.46
N TYR A 85 -1.50 13.39 2.69
CA TYR A 85 -1.53 13.63 1.24
C TYR A 85 -2.88 14.19 0.81
N ASP A 86 -2.86 15.19 -0.07
CA ASP A 86 -4.00 15.77 -0.78
C ASP A 86 -3.92 15.33 -2.25
N TYR A 87 -4.79 14.40 -2.63
CA TYR A 87 -4.82 13.82 -3.98
C TYR A 87 -5.37 14.78 -5.02
N THR A 88 -6.24 15.70 -4.61
CA THR A 88 -6.84 16.69 -5.52
C THR A 88 -5.81 17.69 -6.01
N ARG A 89 -4.90 18.10 -5.11
CA ARG A 89 -3.80 19.02 -5.41
C ARG A 89 -2.52 18.27 -5.78
N ALA A 90 -2.48 16.94 -5.63
CA ALA A 90 -1.31 16.08 -5.75
C ALA A 90 -0.12 16.58 -4.90
N VAL A 91 -0.39 16.97 -3.65
CA VAL A 91 0.65 17.43 -2.71
C VAL A 91 0.61 16.63 -1.41
N GLY A 92 1.79 16.36 -0.86
CA GLY A 92 1.91 15.63 0.40
C GLY A 92 2.98 16.23 1.30
N ARG A 93 2.89 15.93 2.59
CA ARG A 93 3.93 16.20 3.56
C ARG A 93 4.20 14.95 4.37
N LEU A 94 5.44 14.47 4.29
CA LEU A 94 5.90 13.28 4.99
C LEU A 94 7.08 13.63 5.89
N LYS A 95 7.14 13.00 7.05
CA LYS A 95 8.29 12.97 7.94
C LYS A 95 8.99 11.65 7.74
N VAL A 96 10.21 11.68 7.20
CA VAL A 96 10.98 10.49 6.85
C VAL A 96 12.06 10.25 7.89
N LEU A 97 12.12 9.04 8.41
CA LEU A 97 13.09 8.56 9.38
C LEU A 97 14.11 7.68 8.65
N LEU A 98 15.34 8.14 8.60
CA LEU A 98 16.47 7.35 8.11
C LEU A 98 16.95 6.38 9.19
N PRO A 99 17.50 5.22 8.81
CA PRO A 99 18.13 4.31 9.75
C PRO A 99 19.21 5.01 10.55
N GLN A 100 19.33 4.65 11.82
CA GLN A 100 20.44 5.13 12.65
C GLN A 100 21.76 4.59 12.10
N ASP A 101 22.83 5.40 12.22
CA ASP A 101 24.19 4.93 11.97
C ASP A 101 24.47 3.74 12.92
N PRO A 102 24.91 2.55 12.41
CA PRO A 102 25.26 1.42 13.24
C PRO A 102 26.28 1.75 14.33
N ALA A 103 27.08 2.80 14.14
CA ALA A 103 28.06 3.29 15.12
C ALA A 103 27.46 4.27 16.14
N GLY A 104 26.16 4.59 16.05
CA GLY A 104 25.46 5.46 17.03
C GLY A 104 25.96 6.90 17.13
N ARG A 105 26.76 7.35 16.17
CA ARG A 105 27.54 8.61 16.27
C ARG A 105 26.78 9.87 15.95
N THR A 106 25.59 9.75 15.34
CA THR A 106 24.81 10.94 14.97
C THR A 106 23.31 10.65 15.05
N GLU A 107 22.61 11.41 15.88
CA GLU A 107 21.16 11.44 15.88
C GLU A 107 20.71 12.13 14.59
N ARG A 108 20.29 11.36 13.59
CA ARG A 108 19.81 11.92 12.32
C ARG A 108 18.46 12.58 12.54
N ARG A 109 18.39 13.87 12.30
CA ARG A 109 17.12 14.60 12.30
C ARG A 109 16.21 14.01 11.24
N PRO A 110 14.89 13.84 11.52
CA PRO A 110 13.94 13.46 10.50
C PRO A 110 13.99 14.42 9.30
N ILE A 111 13.91 13.85 8.10
CA ILE A 111 13.75 14.65 6.88
C ILE A 111 12.26 15.01 6.78
N THR A 112 11.97 16.28 6.51
CA THR A 112 10.63 16.67 6.08
C THR A 112 10.62 16.70 4.56
N GLU A 113 9.75 15.90 3.96
CA GLU A 113 9.51 15.87 2.53
C GLU A 113 8.18 16.54 2.20
N LEU A 114 8.18 17.42 1.20
CA LEU A 114 6.97 17.89 0.54
C LEU A 114 6.97 17.35 -0.87
N LEU A 115 5.93 16.60 -1.17
CA LEU A 115 5.67 16.03 -2.48
C LEU A 115 4.79 17.00 -3.26
N ALA A 116 5.10 17.24 -4.51
CA ALA A 116 4.34 18.08 -5.42
C ALA A 116 4.44 17.53 -6.86
N PRO A 117 3.53 17.90 -7.77
CA PRO A 117 3.61 17.47 -9.15
C PRO A 117 4.98 17.78 -9.77
N GLY A 118 5.73 16.73 -10.13
CA GLY A 118 7.07 16.85 -10.73
C GLY A 118 8.17 17.36 -9.80
N ALA A 119 7.92 17.54 -8.50
CA ALA A 119 8.92 18.08 -7.59
C ALA A 119 8.89 17.42 -6.20
N LEU A 120 10.08 17.22 -5.64
CA LEU A 120 10.31 16.84 -4.26
C LEU A 120 11.03 17.98 -3.55
N TYR A 121 10.55 18.40 -2.40
CA TYR A 121 11.23 19.35 -1.52
C TYR A 121 11.64 18.63 -0.24
N MET A 122 12.90 18.80 0.15
CA MET A 122 13.45 18.15 1.35
C MET A 122 14.05 19.18 2.29
N LYS A 123 13.76 19.06 3.57
CA LYS A 123 14.40 19.80 4.65
C LYS A 123 15.22 18.84 5.51
N ASN A 124 16.35 19.31 6.04
CA ASN A 124 17.32 18.50 6.77
C ASN A 124 18.01 17.42 5.92
N ARG A 125 18.17 17.66 4.61
CA ARG A 125 18.90 16.78 3.69
C ARG A 125 19.76 17.59 2.73
N GLY A 126 20.94 17.04 2.42
CA GLY A 126 21.93 17.63 1.53
C GLY A 126 23.11 18.19 2.30
N ALA A 127 24.33 17.72 1.95
CA ALA A 127 25.56 18.21 2.55
C ALA A 127 25.77 19.70 2.22
N GLY A 128 26.07 20.52 3.23
CA GLY A 128 26.28 21.97 3.08
C GLY A 128 25.02 22.82 2.91
N VAL A 129 23.82 22.22 2.97
CA VAL A 129 22.57 22.98 2.92
C VAL A 129 22.23 23.52 4.31
N PRO A 130 21.99 24.86 4.47
CA PRO A 130 21.58 25.44 5.74
C PRO A 130 20.28 24.81 6.24
N ALA A 131 20.15 24.60 7.56
CA ALA A 131 19.03 23.90 8.17
C ALA A 131 17.66 24.60 7.99
N ASP A 132 17.65 25.89 7.70
CA ASP A 132 16.45 26.69 7.41
C ASP A 132 16.02 26.60 5.96
N LYS A 133 16.85 26.09 5.05
CA LYS A 133 16.58 25.98 3.62
C LYS A 133 16.01 24.64 3.19
N TRP A 134 15.30 24.66 2.07
CA TRP A 134 14.75 23.49 1.38
C TRP A 134 15.58 23.14 0.15
N VAL A 135 15.82 21.88 -0.06
CA VAL A 135 16.32 21.36 -1.34
C VAL A 135 15.12 21.04 -2.21
N ARG A 136 15.11 21.52 -3.44
CA ARG A 136 14.13 21.17 -4.46
C ARG A 136 14.78 20.27 -5.50
N VAL A 137 14.15 19.14 -5.78
CA VAL A 137 14.56 18.20 -6.82
C VAL A 137 13.43 18.04 -7.83
N ASP A 138 13.75 18.10 -9.11
CA ASP A 138 12.83 17.72 -10.18
C ASP A 138 12.80 16.20 -10.26
N THR A 139 11.62 15.59 -10.02
CA THR A 139 11.49 14.14 -9.96
C THR A 139 11.71 13.46 -11.30
N ALA A 140 11.54 14.16 -12.42
CA ALA A 140 11.84 13.65 -13.75
C ALA A 140 13.36 13.53 -14.04
N THR A 141 14.21 14.21 -13.27
CA THR A 141 15.66 14.09 -13.37
C THR A 141 16.23 12.92 -12.57
N LEU A 142 15.43 12.34 -11.67
CA LEU A 142 15.81 11.16 -10.92
C LEU A 142 15.61 9.91 -11.78
N THR A 143 16.59 9.02 -11.80
CA THR A 143 16.55 7.79 -12.60
C THR A 143 15.40 6.85 -12.21
N ASP A 144 14.93 6.95 -10.98
CA ASP A 144 13.79 6.17 -10.45
C ASP A 144 12.49 6.97 -10.39
N GLY A 145 12.45 8.19 -10.92
CA GLY A 145 11.28 9.07 -10.88
C GLY A 145 10.77 9.36 -9.46
N ASN A 146 11.64 9.29 -8.47
CA ASN A 146 11.32 9.42 -7.04
C ASN A 146 10.44 8.27 -6.47
N LEU A 147 10.41 7.10 -7.09
CA LEU A 147 9.77 5.93 -6.49
C LEU A 147 10.59 5.34 -5.33
N VAL A 148 11.89 5.66 -5.27
CA VAL A 148 12.85 5.17 -4.24
C VAL A 148 13.68 6.29 -3.63
N THR A 149 14.21 7.22 -4.43
CA THR A 149 15.25 8.19 -4.02
C THR A 149 14.87 9.06 -2.82
N GLY A 150 13.64 9.52 -2.72
CA GLY A 150 13.17 10.33 -1.58
C GLY A 150 13.19 9.59 -0.25
N GLY A 151 13.14 8.27 -0.30
CA GLY A 151 12.98 7.44 0.91
C GLY A 151 11.52 7.18 1.28
N ALA A 152 10.59 7.94 0.69
CA ALA A 152 9.15 7.71 0.77
C ALA A 152 8.54 7.78 -0.63
N THR A 153 7.79 6.77 -1.01
CA THR A 153 7.09 6.78 -2.30
C THR A 153 5.87 7.70 -2.21
N ASP A 154 5.70 8.57 -3.19
CA ASP A 154 4.48 9.38 -3.35
C ASP A 154 3.26 8.46 -3.45
N PRO A 155 2.24 8.62 -2.57
CA PRO A 155 1.04 7.77 -2.57
C PRO A 155 0.25 7.77 -3.88
N LEU A 156 0.18 8.91 -4.57
CA LEU A 156 -0.51 8.99 -5.87
C LEU A 156 0.32 8.30 -6.96
N ALA A 157 1.63 8.55 -7.01
CA ALA A 157 2.52 7.88 -7.94
C ALA A 157 2.51 6.35 -7.74
N ALA A 158 2.48 5.87 -6.48
CA ALA A 158 2.32 4.46 -6.19
C ALA A 158 1.01 3.88 -6.77
N ALA A 159 -0.11 4.61 -6.66
CA ALA A 159 -1.37 4.17 -7.23
C ALA A 159 -1.37 4.28 -8.77
N GLU A 160 -0.72 5.27 -9.35
CA GLU A 160 -0.63 5.45 -10.81
C GLU A 160 0.18 4.34 -11.50
N VAL A 161 1.10 3.66 -10.80
CA VAL A 161 1.74 2.45 -11.32
C VAL A 161 0.71 1.40 -11.73
N LEU A 162 -0.43 1.30 -11.04
CA LEU A 162 -1.50 0.35 -11.36
C LEU A 162 -2.19 0.64 -12.72
N LEU A 163 -2.07 1.85 -13.27
CA LEU A 163 -2.57 2.19 -14.61
C LEU A 163 -1.90 1.33 -15.69
N GLY A 164 -0.68 0.86 -15.44
CA GLY A 164 0.07 -0.04 -16.31
C GLY A 164 -0.12 -1.52 -16.02
N THR A 165 -1.12 -1.92 -15.20
CA THR A 165 -1.34 -3.35 -14.86
C THR A 165 -1.45 -4.21 -16.10
N ARG A 166 -0.57 -5.23 -16.17
CA ARG A 166 -0.51 -6.25 -17.22
C ARG A 166 -1.23 -7.53 -16.78
N THR A 167 -0.92 -7.99 -15.59
CA THR A 167 -1.52 -9.19 -15.01
C THR A 167 -2.04 -8.89 -13.61
N ALA A 168 -3.15 -9.51 -13.23
CA ALA A 168 -3.65 -9.43 -11.88
C ALA A 168 -4.45 -10.69 -11.52
N THR A 169 -4.31 -11.12 -10.29
CA THR A 169 -5.06 -12.23 -9.68
C THR A 169 -5.69 -11.74 -8.38
N TYR A 170 -6.95 -12.03 -8.20
CA TYR A 170 -7.61 -11.87 -6.91
C TYR A 170 -7.11 -12.95 -5.94
N VAL A 171 -6.59 -12.53 -4.79
CA VAL A 171 -6.03 -13.43 -3.78
C VAL A 171 -7.05 -13.79 -2.70
N GLY A 172 -7.93 -12.84 -2.35
CA GLY A 172 -8.94 -13.03 -1.31
C GLY A 172 -9.32 -11.74 -0.59
N ARG A 173 -10.20 -11.86 0.41
CA ARG A 173 -10.53 -10.79 1.35
C ARG A 173 -9.65 -10.89 2.59
N THR A 174 -9.30 -9.74 3.16
CA THR A 174 -8.54 -9.61 4.42
C THR A 174 -8.84 -8.25 5.03
N GLU A 175 -8.09 -7.88 6.07
CA GLU A 175 -8.19 -6.57 6.72
C GLU A 175 -6.85 -5.82 6.66
N VAL A 176 -6.92 -4.51 6.51
CA VAL A 176 -5.80 -3.58 6.63
C VAL A 176 -6.20 -2.43 7.54
N GLY A 177 -5.57 -2.34 8.72
CA GLY A 177 -5.89 -1.31 9.71
C GLY A 177 -7.36 -1.36 10.17
N GLY A 178 -7.94 -2.56 10.32
CA GLY A 178 -9.34 -2.76 10.71
C GLY A 178 -10.36 -2.53 9.59
N ALA A 179 -9.93 -2.16 8.38
CA ALA A 179 -10.83 -2.03 7.24
C ALA A 179 -10.83 -3.30 6.38
N PRO A 180 -12.02 -3.82 5.96
CA PRO A 180 -12.11 -4.95 5.04
C PRO A 180 -11.59 -4.53 3.67
N VAL A 181 -10.79 -5.39 3.05
CA VAL A 181 -10.16 -5.12 1.75
C VAL A 181 -10.11 -6.36 0.87
N ARG A 182 -10.05 -6.13 -0.43
CA ARG A 182 -9.77 -7.13 -1.46
C ARG A 182 -8.29 -7.07 -1.82
N HIS A 183 -7.60 -8.18 -1.68
CA HIS A 183 -6.18 -8.33 -2.02
C HIS A 183 -6.04 -8.81 -3.46
N TYR A 184 -5.22 -8.10 -4.22
CA TYR A 184 -4.81 -8.46 -5.57
C TYR A 184 -3.30 -8.51 -5.66
N ARG A 185 -2.79 -9.40 -6.49
CA ARG A 185 -1.37 -9.54 -6.84
C ARG A 185 -1.21 -9.52 -8.34
N GLY A 186 -0.16 -8.88 -8.83
CA GLY A 186 0.06 -8.80 -10.26
C GLY A 186 1.37 -8.13 -10.64
N THR A 187 1.45 -7.76 -11.92
CA THR A 187 2.56 -6.99 -12.49
C THR A 187 2.02 -5.78 -13.25
N ALA A 188 2.76 -4.67 -13.20
CA ALA A 188 2.48 -3.44 -13.92
C ALA A 188 3.71 -3.02 -14.71
N ASP A 189 3.49 -2.48 -15.90
CA ASP A 189 4.53 -1.90 -16.75
C ASP A 189 4.57 -0.38 -16.54
N LEU A 190 5.74 0.16 -16.14
CA LEU A 190 5.92 1.57 -15.84
C LEU A 190 5.75 2.47 -17.07
N ALA A 191 6.18 2.01 -18.24
CA ALA A 191 6.03 2.79 -19.47
C ALA A 191 4.55 2.90 -19.88
N GLU A 192 3.77 1.85 -19.69
CA GLU A 192 2.32 1.88 -19.91
C GLU A 192 1.59 2.71 -18.83
N ALA A 193 2.06 2.66 -17.57
CA ALA A 193 1.56 3.51 -16.51
C ALA A 193 1.79 4.99 -16.85
N ALA A 194 2.99 5.36 -17.26
CA ALA A 194 3.36 6.72 -17.64
C ALA A 194 2.47 7.32 -18.74
N LYS A 195 2.05 6.51 -19.73
CA LYS A 195 1.15 6.95 -20.80
C LYS A 195 -0.23 7.39 -20.30
N LYS A 196 -0.66 6.88 -19.15
CA LYS A 196 -2.00 7.07 -18.58
C LYS A 196 -1.99 7.88 -17.29
N ALA A 197 -0.81 8.18 -16.76
CA ALA A 197 -0.61 8.93 -15.54
C ALA A 197 -1.10 10.38 -15.67
N SER A 198 -1.32 11.01 -14.53
CA SER A 198 -1.58 12.44 -14.45
C SER A 198 -0.43 13.25 -15.07
N PRO A 199 -0.68 14.49 -15.53
CA PRO A 199 0.40 15.35 -16.04
C PRO A 199 1.58 15.50 -15.08
N GLY A 200 1.31 15.50 -13.76
CA GLY A 200 2.35 15.61 -12.74
C GLY A 200 3.17 14.32 -12.53
N GLY A 201 2.57 13.14 -12.77
CA GLY A 201 3.23 11.85 -12.59
C GLY A 201 3.95 11.31 -13.83
N LYS A 202 3.52 11.76 -15.02
CA LYS A 202 3.97 11.20 -16.31
C LYS A 202 5.48 11.16 -16.46
N ALA A 203 6.15 12.31 -16.35
CA ALA A 203 7.58 12.41 -16.57
C ALA A 203 8.39 11.60 -15.54
N SER A 204 7.95 11.56 -14.30
CA SER A 204 8.55 10.75 -13.24
C SER A 204 8.45 9.25 -13.53
N LEU A 205 7.28 8.77 -13.96
CA LEU A 205 7.10 7.36 -14.33
C LEU A 205 7.85 6.99 -15.61
N GLU A 206 8.00 7.92 -16.57
CA GLU A 206 8.86 7.73 -17.74
C GLU A 206 10.34 7.60 -17.35
N ALA A 207 10.81 8.39 -16.40
CA ALA A 207 12.16 8.28 -15.87
C ALA A 207 12.36 6.94 -15.15
N ALA A 208 11.43 6.56 -14.30
CA ALA A 208 11.45 5.27 -13.61
C ALA A 208 11.47 4.07 -14.57
N ALA A 209 10.68 4.12 -15.65
CA ALA A 209 10.64 3.06 -16.66
C ALA A 209 11.98 2.84 -17.35
N LYS A 210 12.83 3.87 -17.44
CA LYS A 210 14.16 3.81 -18.03
C LYS A 210 15.25 3.45 -17.02
N GLY A 211 15.08 3.84 -15.76
CA GLY A 211 16.13 3.74 -14.76
C GLY A 211 16.13 2.44 -13.96
N PHE A 212 15.00 1.76 -13.85
CA PHE A 212 14.97 0.43 -13.22
C PHE A 212 15.52 -0.66 -14.12
N ALA A 213 16.00 -1.75 -13.53
CA ALA A 213 16.51 -2.91 -14.27
C ALA A 213 15.45 -3.56 -15.16
N THR A 214 14.18 -3.38 -14.84
CA THR A 214 13.02 -3.78 -15.65
C THR A 214 11.89 -2.77 -15.46
N SER A 215 11.14 -2.48 -16.52
CA SER A 215 9.92 -1.67 -16.44
C SER A 215 8.75 -2.43 -15.83
N GLU A 216 8.84 -3.75 -15.71
CA GLU A 216 7.81 -4.59 -15.09
C GLU A 216 7.98 -4.62 -13.58
N VAL A 217 6.94 -4.18 -12.86
CA VAL A 217 6.91 -4.03 -11.40
C VAL A 217 5.90 -4.99 -10.81
N PRO A 218 6.33 -6.02 -10.08
CA PRO A 218 5.44 -6.85 -9.27
C PRO A 218 4.81 -6.04 -8.14
N PHE A 219 3.52 -6.25 -7.91
CA PHE A 219 2.81 -5.58 -6.83
C PHE A 219 1.89 -6.52 -6.03
N ASP A 220 1.62 -6.13 -4.79
CA ASP A 220 0.48 -6.55 -3.98
C ASP A 220 -0.33 -5.30 -3.62
N VAL A 221 -1.65 -5.28 -3.90
CA VAL A 221 -2.52 -4.14 -3.59
C VAL A 221 -3.79 -4.60 -2.88
N PHE A 222 -4.24 -3.77 -1.95
CA PHE A 222 -5.38 -4.00 -1.09
C PHE A 222 -6.34 -2.83 -1.26
N LEU A 223 -7.49 -3.10 -1.89
CA LEU A 223 -8.53 -2.10 -2.17
C LEU A 223 -9.71 -2.30 -1.22
N ASP A 224 -10.22 -1.21 -0.65
CA ASP A 224 -11.49 -1.23 0.08
C ASP A 224 -12.71 -1.35 -0.86
N ASP A 225 -13.91 -1.35 -0.31
CA ASP A 225 -15.12 -1.53 -1.10
C ASP A 225 -15.42 -0.33 -2.01
N GLU A 226 -14.88 0.85 -1.69
CA GLU A 226 -14.93 2.05 -2.55
C GLU A 226 -13.82 2.06 -3.63
N GLY A 227 -12.99 1.04 -3.68
CA GLY A 227 -11.90 0.91 -4.66
C GLY A 227 -10.65 1.73 -4.32
N ARG A 228 -10.59 2.34 -3.13
CA ARG A 228 -9.41 3.10 -2.68
C ARG A 228 -8.30 2.16 -2.25
N VAL A 229 -7.07 2.51 -2.56
CA VAL A 229 -5.89 1.81 -2.05
C VAL A 229 -5.78 2.00 -0.55
N ARG A 230 -5.84 0.91 0.23
CA ARG A 230 -5.53 0.90 1.67
C ARG A 230 -4.08 0.51 1.93
N LYS A 231 -3.54 -0.37 1.08
CA LYS A 231 -2.14 -0.77 1.11
C LYS A 231 -1.70 -1.13 -0.30
N ILE A 232 -0.49 -0.72 -0.66
CA ILE A 232 0.17 -1.16 -1.87
C ILE A 232 1.63 -1.47 -1.58
N ARG A 233 2.14 -2.55 -2.15
CA ARG A 233 3.56 -2.91 -2.09
C ARG A 233 4.06 -3.15 -3.49
N HIS A 234 5.12 -2.45 -3.86
CA HIS A 234 5.85 -2.65 -5.10
C HIS A 234 7.22 -3.27 -4.84
N ARG A 235 7.73 -3.99 -5.83
CA ARG A 235 9.09 -4.51 -5.82
C ARG A 235 9.84 -3.99 -7.03
N PHE A 236 10.88 -3.20 -6.77
CA PHE A 236 11.75 -2.64 -7.78
C PHE A 236 13.13 -3.28 -7.71
N SER A 237 13.90 -3.17 -8.79
CA SER A 237 15.32 -3.48 -8.78
C SER A 237 16.06 -2.51 -9.69
N PHE A 238 17.25 -2.09 -9.28
CA PHE A 238 18.13 -1.26 -10.08
C PHE A 238 19.58 -1.71 -9.89
N VAL A 239 20.42 -1.34 -10.85
CA VAL A 239 21.86 -1.62 -10.79
C VAL A 239 22.55 -0.42 -10.17
N ASN A 240 23.21 -0.62 -9.04
CA ASN A 240 24.08 0.41 -8.46
C ASN A 240 25.29 0.63 -9.37
N GLY A 241 25.39 1.81 -9.96
CA GLY A 241 26.41 2.13 -10.97
C GLY A 241 27.87 1.97 -10.51
N SER A 242 28.16 2.23 -9.23
CA SER A 242 29.49 2.14 -8.65
C SER A 242 29.94 0.70 -8.39
N GLN A 243 29.04 -0.18 -8.01
CA GLN A 243 29.36 -1.56 -7.59
C GLN A 243 28.86 -2.62 -8.57
N LYS A 244 28.12 -2.25 -9.61
CA LYS A 244 27.42 -3.16 -10.54
C LYS A 244 26.57 -4.23 -9.80
N ALA A 245 26.18 -3.95 -8.56
CA ALA A 245 25.37 -4.82 -7.75
C ALA A 245 23.88 -4.49 -7.95
N THR A 246 23.03 -5.49 -8.02
CA THR A 246 21.60 -5.30 -8.05
C THR A 246 21.09 -4.95 -6.65
N VAL A 247 20.41 -3.84 -6.52
CA VAL A 247 19.68 -3.44 -5.31
C VAL A 247 18.22 -3.81 -5.49
N ALA A 248 17.70 -4.63 -4.60
CA ALA A 248 16.28 -4.95 -4.53
C ALA A 248 15.58 -4.02 -3.54
N VAL A 249 14.47 -3.45 -3.95
CA VAL A 249 13.67 -2.52 -3.15
C VAL A 249 12.24 -3.02 -3.04
N ALA A 250 11.72 -3.07 -1.82
CA ALA A 250 10.30 -3.25 -1.57
C ALA A 250 9.74 -1.97 -0.94
N SER A 251 8.92 -1.24 -1.68
CA SER A 251 8.19 -0.07 -1.19
C SER A 251 6.79 -0.48 -0.77
N THR A 252 6.37 -0.08 0.43
CA THR A 252 5.02 -0.30 0.95
C THR A 252 4.42 1.03 1.39
N THR A 253 3.21 1.32 0.92
CA THR A 253 2.42 2.48 1.32
C THR A 253 1.12 2.00 1.94
N LEU A 254 0.78 2.52 3.11
CA LEU A 254 -0.48 2.35 3.83
C LEU A 254 -1.23 3.67 3.82
N LEU A 255 -2.52 3.63 3.48
CA LEU A 255 -3.39 4.81 3.42
C LEU A 255 -4.59 4.60 4.33
N TYR A 256 -4.86 5.59 5.17
CA TYR A 256 -5.91 5.52 6.18
C TYR A 256 -6.43 6.92 6.53
N ASP A 257 -7.48 7.02 7.33
CA ASP A 257 -8.11 8.28 7.74
C ASP A 257 -8.40 9.17 6.53
N PHE A 258 -9.08 8.62 5.51
CA PHE A 258 -9.50 9.38 4.34
C PHE A 258 -10.40 10.55 4.73
N GLY A 259 -10.25 11.70 4.03
CA GLY A 259 -10.97 12.95 4.35
C GLY A 259 -10.33 13.76 5.47
N THR A 260 -9.19 13.31 6.05
CA THR A 260 -8.48 14.10 7.08
C THR A 260 -7.95 15.42 6.50
N PRO A 261 -7.99 16.54 7.24
CA PRO A 261 -7.41 17.79 6.76
C PRO A 261 -5.92 17.64 6.41
N ALA A 262 -5.54 18.10 5.22
CA ALA A 262 -4.15 18.09 4.74
C ALA A 262 -3.70 19.53 4.40
N ASP A 263 -3.23 20.28 5.42
CA ASP A 263 -2.63 21.61 5.19
C ASP A 263 -1.16 21.42 4.73
N VAL A 264 -0.99 21.28 3.42
CA VAL A 264 0.34 21.18 2.79
C VAL A 264 0.61 22.49 2.05
N ARG A 265 1.68 23.17 2.46
CA ARG A 265 2.17 24.41 1.85
C ARG A 265 3.58 24.20 1.36
N LEU A 266 3.81 24.54 0.08
CA LEU A 266 5.13 24.50 -0.52
C LEU A 266 5.96 25.71 -0.04
N PRO A 267 7.29 25.57 0.06
CA PRO A 267 8.15 26.66 0.51
C PRO A 267 8.18 27.79 -0.53
N PRO A 268 8.25 29.05 -0.07
CA PRO A 268 8.47 30.16 -0.98
C PRO A 268 9.85 30.07 -1.62
N ALA A 269 10.01 30.69 -2.80
CA ALA A 269 11.25 30.60 -3.56
C ALA A 269 12.50 31.05 -2.77
N GLY A 270 12.37 32.04 -1.89
CA GLY A 270 13.47 32.52 -1.04
C GLY A 270 13.96 31.51 0.01
N ASP A 271 13.17 30.47 0.30
CA ASP A 271 13.54 29.41 1.24
C ASP A 271 14.16 28.20 0.54
N ILE A 272 14.23 28.22 -0.80
CA ILE A 272 14.85 27.14 -1.58
C ILE A 272 16.33 27.43 -1.72
N TYR A 273 17.17 26.44 -1.42
CA TYR A 273 18.62 26.53 -1.56
C TYR A 273 19.01 26.60 -3.03
N ALA A 274 19.71 27.66 -3.43
CA ALA A 274 20.16 27.90 -4.79
C ALA A 274 21.61 27.45 -5.05
N GLY A 275 22.32 26.97 -4.02
CA GLY A 275 23.70 26.49 -4.13
C GLY A 275 23.77 25.06 -4.69
N ARG A 276 25.00 24.62 -5.01
CA ARG A 276 25.26 23.23 -5.37
C ARG A 276 25.22 22.36 -4.12
N ILE A 277 24.54 21.24 -4.20
CA ILE A 277 24.55 20.20 -3.15
C ILE A 277 25.78 19.33 -3.43
N ALA A 278 26.63 19.14 -2.43
CA ALA A 278 27.73 18.19 -2.54
C ALA A 278 27.15 16.77 -2.66
N GLU A 279 27.65 15.98 -3.59
CA GLU A 279 27.35 14.53 -3.67
C GLU A 279 27.94 13.85 -2.44
N GLU A 280 27.13 13.03 -1.74
CA GLU A 280 27.56 12.22 -0.60
C GLU A 280 28.25 10.94 -1.07
#